data_ee4304f3e2064b1907ae73512302925d
#
_entry.id   ee4304f3e2064b1907ae73512302925d
#
_cell.length_a   1.000
_cell.length_b   1.000
_cell.length_c   1.000
_cell.angle_alpha   90.00
_cell.angle_beta   90.00
_cell.angle_gamma   90.00
#
_symmetry.space_group_name_H-M   'P 1'
#
loop_
_entity.id
_entity.type
_entity.pdbx_description
1 polymer ?
#
loop_
_entity_poly.entity_id
_entity_poly.type
_entity_poly.pdbx_seq_one_letter_code
_entity_poly.pdbx_strand_id
1 'polypeptide(L)'
;VSEVLLAFTNPIKEAIIKNTVENYAEKVLGQEYGSMGFWVALAMVVVYIPLLGRLAATHFFSKDGTIFGIGLTGLISVALTFAAICMADTSLSGFIPKSIEILVISLCTATVVLLVTSASAQVLSMGFGPSLGLQLVFWNIVFLAQLATRFLMDFWKHV
;
A
#
# COMPACT_ATOMS: atom_id res chain seq x y z
N VAL A 1 9.00 30.57 10.56
CA VAL A 1 9.71 29.45 9.90
C VAL A 1 10.26 28.47 10.92
N SER A 2 10.85 28.96 12.03
CA SER A 2 11.35 28.11 13.12
C SER A 2 10.23 27.38 13.89
N GLU A 3 9.07 27.99 14.04
CA GLU A 3 7.90 27.39 14.70
C GLU A 3 7.30 26.25 13.86
N VAL A 4 7.29 26.39 12.54
CA VAL A 4 6.85 25.35 11.62
C VAL A 4 7.81 24.17 11.63
N LEU A 5 9.11 24.42 11.66
CA LEU A 5 10.14 23.38 11.79
C LEU A 5 10.05 22.64 13.14
N LEU A 6 9.82 23.38 14.25
CA LEU A 6 9.59 22.80 15.57
C LEU A 6 8.32 21.96 15.63
N ALA A 7 7.25 22.36 14.92
CA ALA A 7 6.03 21.57 14.82
C ALA A 7 6.25 20.25 14.04
N PHE A 8 7.11 20.25 13.02
CA PHE A 8 7.48 19.05 12.26
C PHE A 8 8.46 18.14 13.02
N THR A 9 9.29 18.69 13.88
CA THR A 9 10.29 17.94 14.66
C THR A 9 9.82 17.58 16.07
N ASN A 10 8.53 17.76 16.38
CA ASN A 10 7.97 17.39 17.68
C ASN A 10 8.03 15.86 17.86
N PRO A 11 8.78 15.35 18.89
CA PRO A 11 8.97 13.91 19.07
C PRO A 11 7.66 13.16 19.35
N ILE A 12 6.65 13.83 19.88
CA ILE A 12 5.32 13.25 20.11
C ILE A 12 4.63 12.95 18.78
N LYS A 13 4.68 13.87 17.80
CA LYS A 13 4.13 13.65 16.46
C LYS A 13 4.86 12.55 15.73
N GLU A 14 6.18 12.50 15.80
CA GLU A 14 6.97 11.42 15.21
C GLU A 14 6.61 10.06 15.81
N ALA A 15 6.42 9.97 17.12
CA ALA A 15 6.01 8.74 17.78
C ALA A 15 4.61 8.29 17.34
N ILE A 16 3.66 9.21 17.19
CA ILE A 16 2.30 8.92 16.72
C ILE A 16 2.32 8.42 15.27
N ILE A 17 3.05 9.10 14.40
CA ILE A 17 3.20 8.71 13.00
C ILE A 17 3.84 7.32 12.90
N LYS A 18 4.92 7.09 13.63
CA LYS A 18 5.60 5.80 13.66
C LYS A 18 4.66 4.68 14.11
N ASN A 19 3.95 4.86 15.21
CA ASN A 19 2.99 3.87 15.70
C ASN A 19 1.86 3.60 14.69
N THR A 20 1.34 4.62 14.05
CA THR A 20 0.30 4.48 13.02
C THR A 20 0.81 3.69 11.82
N VAL A 21 2.00 4.02 11.32
CA VAL A 21 2.62 3.31 10.19
C VAL A 21 2.88 1.85 10.54
N GLU A 22 3.43 1.57 11.70
CA GLU A 22 3.68 0.20 12.17
C GLU A 22 2.38 -0.60 12.28
N ASN A 23 1.33 -0.05 12.88
CA ASN A 23 0.02 -0.70 13.00
C ASN A 23 -0.61 -1.03 11.66
N TYR A 24 -0.61 -0.10 10.71
CA TYR A 24 -1.17 -0.35 9.38
C TYR A 24 -0.32 -1.33 8.57
N ALA A 25 1.01 -1.27 8.71
CA ALA A 25 1.90 -2.24 8.07
C ALA A 25 1.65 -3.67 8.58
N GLU A 26 1.46 -3.83 9.89
CA GLU A 26 1.09 -5.12 10.48
C GLU A 26 -0.26 -5.63 9.95
N LYS A 27 -1.25 -4.77 9.82
CA LYS A 27 -2.56 -5.14 9.27
C LYS A 27 -2.49 -5.52 7.79
N VAL A 28 -1.73 -4.79 7.00
CA VAL A 28 -1.59 -5.03 5.55
C VAL A 28 -0.78 -6.29 5.28
N LEU A 29 0.32 -6.51 5.99
CA LEU A 29 1.17 -7.68 5.80
C LEU A 29 0.79 -8.88 6.67
N GLY A 30 -0.06 -8.68 7.67
CA GLY A 30 -0.54 -9.74 8.55
C GLY A 30 0.52 -10.33 9.47
N GLN A 31 1.64 -9.64 9.68
CA GLN A 31 2.76 -10.05 10.51
C GLN A 31 3.16 -8.92 11.45
N GLU A 32 3.68 -9.28 12.62
CA GLU A 32 4.19 -8.29 13.58
C GLU A 32 5.36 -7.51 12.98
N TYR A 33 5.34 -6.19 13.18
CA TYR A 33 6.36 -5.30 12.65
C TYR A 33 7.77 -5.68 13.15
N GLY A 34 8.71 -5.76 12.23
CA GLY A 34 10.09 -6.13 12.52
C GLY A 34 10.34 -7.63 12.71
N SER A 35 9.28 -8.47 12.69
CA SER A 35 9.43 -9.92 12.73
C SER A 35 10.01 -10.46 11.41
N MET A 36 10.55 -11.68 11.45
CA MET A 36 11.02 -12.34 10.24
C MET A 36 9.90 -12.51 9.20
N GLY A 37 8.69 -12.86 9.66
CA GLY A 37 7.52 -12.96 8.80
C GLY A 37 7.15 -11.65 8.12
N PHE A 38 7.29 -10.52 8.80
CA PHE A 38 7.07 -9.18 8.23
C PHE A 38 8.01 -8.92 7.05
N TRP A 39 9.30 -9.17 7.22
CA TRP A 39 10.29 -8.95 6.16
C TRP A 39 10.12 -9.91 5.00
N VAL A 40 9.74 -11.15 5.26
CA VAL A 40 9.42 -12.14 4.21
C VAL A 40 8.19 -11.69 3.42
N ALA A 41 7.13 -11.24 4.08
CA ALA A 41 5.93 -10.72 3.42
C ALA A 41 6.26 -9.50 2.54
N LEU A 42 7.04 -8.57 3.06
CA LEU A 42 7.48 -7.38 2.31
C LEU A 42 8.30 -7.76 1.08
N ALA A 43 9.25 -8.69 1.23
CA ALA A 43 10.05 -9.19 0.11
C ALA A 43 9.18 -9.86 -0.96
N MET A 44 8.20 -10.65 -0.56
CA MET A 44 7.24 -11.25 -1.49
C MET A 44 6.45 -10.19 -2.26
N VAL A 45 5.97 -9.15 -1.60
CA VAL A 45 5.28 -8.03 -2.26
C VAL A 45 6.18 -7.36 -3.30
N VAL A 46 7.41 -7.05 -2.95
CA VAL A 46 8.38 -6.39 -3.83
C VAL A 46 8.72 -7.24 -5.05
N VAL A 47 8.78 -8.56 -4.90
CA VAL A 47 9.09 -9.47 -6.01
C VAL A 47 7.86 -9.79 -6.86
N TYR A 48 6.72 -10.08 -6.22
CA TYR A 48 5.53 -10.53 -6.95
C TYR A 48 4.76 -9.42 -7.66
N ILE A 49 4.77 -8.20 -7.15
CA ILE A 49 4.11 -7.08 -7.85
C ILE A 49 4.67 -6.88 -9.26
N PRO A 50 5.99 -6.80 -9.50
CA PRO A 50 6.52 -6.71 -10.86
C PRO A 50 6.17 -7.92 -11.73
N LEU A 51 6.36 -9.12 -11.21
CA LEU A 51 6.18 -10.36 -11.97
C LEU A 51 4.71 -10.60 -12.34
N LEU A 52 3.84 -10.64 -11.34
CA LEU A 52 2.43 -10.91 -11.55
C LEU A 52 1.69 -9.70 -12.13
N GLY A 53 2.13 -8.50 -11.82
CA GLY A 53 1.61 -7.27 -12.42
C GLY A 53 1.85 -7.21 -13.92
N ARG A 54 3.05 -7.55 -14.39
CA ARG A 54 3.34 -7.68 -15.82
C ARG A 54 2.51 -8.76 -16.48
N LEU A 55 2.42 -9.92 -15.83
CA LEU A 55 1.62 -11.03 -16.35
C LEU A 55 0.15 -10.63 -16.52
N ALA A 56 -0.42 -9.99 -15.50
CA ALA A 56 -1.80 -9.49 -15.53
C ALA A 56 -1.98 -8.39 -16.59
N ALA A 57 -1.05 -7.45 -16.70
CA ALA A 57 -1.11 -6.40 -17.71
C ALA A 57 -1.11 -6.96 -19.13
N THR A 58 -0.28 -7.96 -19.40
CA THR A 58 -0.18 -8.58 -20.72
C THR A 58 -1.41 -9.44 -21.03
N HIS A 59 -1.84 -10.29 -20.11
CA HIS A 59 -2.92 -11.25 -20.37
C HIS A 59 -4.33 -10.68 -20.26
N PHE A 60 -4.58 -9.81 -19.27
CA PHE A 60 -5.93 -9.29 -18.99
C PHE A 60 -6.19 -7.94 -19.64
N PHE A 61 -5.16 -7.12 -19.76
CA PHE A 61 -5.32 -5.73 -20.22
C PHE A 61 -4.63 -5.46 -21.55
N SER A 62 -4.06 -6.49 -22.18
CA SER A 62 -3.39 -6.42 -23.49
C SER A 62 -2.35 -5.29 -23.57
N LYS A 63 -1.66 -5.04 -22.46
CA LYS A 63 -0.66 -3.99 -22.36
C LYS A 63 0.74 -4.58 -22.33
N ASP A 64 1.50 -4.33 -23.40
CA ASP A 64 2.92 -4.63 -23.44
C ASP A 64 3.68 -3.61 -22.59
N GLY A 65 4.52 -4.12 -21.71
CA GLY A 65 5.34 -3.29 -20.85
C GLY A 65 6.48 -4.07 -20.24
N THR A 66 7.51 -3.35 -19.81
CA THR A 66 8.63 -3.98 -19.12
C THR A 66 8.24 -4.38 -17.70
N ILE A 67 8.85 -5.44 -17.20
CA ILE A 67 8.70 -5.84 -15.78
C ILE A 67 9.02 -4.66 -14.85
N PHE A 68 10.06 -3.91 -15.19
CA PHE A 68 10.50 -2.76 -14.40
C PHE A 68 9.47 -1.62 -14.42
N GLY A 69 8.96 -1.24 -15.60
CA GLY A 69 7.98 -0.15 -15.71
C GLY A 69 6.67 -0.43 -14.99
N ILE A 70 6.09 -1.60 -15.23
CA ILE A 70 4.84 -2.02 -14.58
C ILE A 70 5.06 -2.26 -13.09
N GLY A 71 6.16 -2.92 -12.74
CA GLY A 71 6.49 -3.23 -11.36
C GLY A 71 6.74 -1.99 -10.52
N LEU A 72 7.51 -1.03 -11.03
CA LEU A 72 7.78 0.22 -10.33
C LEU A 72 6.48 1.03 -10.15
N THR A 73 5.66 1.11 -11.18
CA THR A 73 4.35 1.76 -11.10
C THR A 73 3.46 1.10 -10.03
N GLY A 74 3.42 -0.23 -9.99
CA GLY A 74 2.66 -0.98 -9.01
C GLY A 74 3.14 -0.76 -7.58
N LEU A 75 4.45 -0.83 -7.35
CA LEU A 75 5.04 -0.60 -6.03
C LEU A 75 4.81 0.83 -5.54
N ILE A 76 5.00 1.82 -6.40
CA ILE A 76 4.75 3.23 -6.06
C ILE A 76 3.26 3.44 -5.78
N SER A 77 2.36 2.87 -6.58
CA SER A 77 0.91 2.98 -6.37
C SER A 77 0.47 2.42 -5.03
N VAL A 78 0.94 1.22 -4.68
CA VAL A 78 0.64 0.58 -3.38
C VAL A 78 1.22 1.41 -2.24
N ALA A 79 2.46 1.87 -2.36
CA ALA A 79 3.12 2.69 -1.35
C ALA A 79 2.40 4.04 -1.13
N LEU A 80 1.98 4.72 -2.19
CA LEU A 80 1.24 5.99 -2.10
C LEU A 80 -0.14 5.78 -1.46
N THR A 81 -0.85 4.73 -1.82
CA THR A 81 -2.15 4.40 -1.21
C THR A 81 -2.00 4.10 0.28
N PHE A 82 -0.99 3.31 0.64
CA PHE A 82 -0.66 3.02 2.03
C PHE A 82 -0.31 4.29 2.82
N ALA A 83 0.56 5.13 2.28
CA ALA A 83 0.93 6.40 2.89
C ALA A 83 -0.28 7.33 3.08
N ALA A 84 -1.18 7.37 2.11
CA ALA A 84 -2.40 8.17 2.19
C ALA A 84 -3.33 7.69 3.32
N ILE A 85 -3.49 6.39 3.51
CA ILE A 85 -4.28 5.83 4.62
C ILE A 85 -3.67 6.23 5.96
N CYS A 86 -2.35 6.08 6.11
CA CYS A 86 -1.64 6.45 7.33
C CYS A 86 -1.74 7.94 7.63
N MET A 87 -1.58 8.79 6.62
CA MET A 87 -1.67 10.24 6.76
C MET A 87 -3.10 10.69 7.10
N ALA A 88 -4.11 10.11 6.45
CA ALA A 88 -5.52 10.40 6.74
C ALA A 88 -5.86 10.05 8.19
N ASP A 89 -5.49 8.87 8.65
CA ASP A 89 -5.73 8.45 10.04
C ASP A 89 -5.01 9.36 11.04
N THR A 90 -3.73 9.67 10.81
CA THR A 90 -2.94 10.51 11.71
C THR A 90 -3.45 11.95 11.75
N SER A 91 -3.84 12.52 10.59
CA SER A 91 -4.26 13.91 10.50
C SER A 91 -5.70 14.14 10.96
N LEU A 92 -6.59 13.18 10.72
CA LEU A 92 -8.03 13.31 10.99
C LEU A 92 -8.44 12.74 12.35
N SER A 93 -7.63 11.86 12.91
CA SER A 93 -7.84 11.30 14.25
C SER A 93 -7.78 12.41 15.30
N GLY A 94 -8.90 12.73 15.90
CA GLY A 94 -9.03 13.78 16.90
C GLY A 94 -9.77 15.05 16.46
N PHE A 95 -9.93 15.27 15.14
CA PHE A 95 -10.74 16.37 14.60
C PHE A 95 -12.16 15.96 14.25
N ILE A 96 -12.39 14.67 14.09
CA ILE A 96 -13.65 14.12 13.58
C ILE A 96 -14.24 13.18 14.63
N PRO A 97 -15.57 13.19 14.86
CA PRO A 97 -16.24 12.21 15.70
C PRO A 97 -15.95 10.78 15.24
N LYS A 98 -15.71 9.87 16.18
CA LYS A 98 -15.40 8.46 15.86
C LYS A 98 -16.47 7.77 15.02
N SER A 99 -17.72 8.24 15.09
CA SER A 99 -18.84 7.69 14.33
C SER A 99 -18.69 7.87 12.80
N ILE A 100 -18.03 8.93 12.36
CA ILE A 100 -17.82 9.21 10.93
C ILE A 100 -16.36 9.09 10.49
N GLU A 101 -15.45 8.80 11.40
CA GLU A 101 -14.01 8.68 11.13
C GLU A 101 -13.73 7.64 10.03
N ILE A 102 -14.31 6.46 10.13
CA ILE A 102 -14.13 5.38 9.15
C ILE A 102 -14.62 5.83 7.77
N LEU A 103 -15.76 6.52 7.72
CA LEU A 103 -16.32 7.01 6.46
C LEU A 103 -15.39 8.04 5.79
N VAL A 104 -14.88 8.98 6.57
CA VAL A 104 -13.99 10.04 6.07
C VAL A 104 -12.65 9.46 5.60
N ILE A 105 -12.04 8.55 6.36
CA ILE A 105 -10.82 7.85 5.96
C ILE A 105 -11.04 7.05 4.68
N SER A 106 -12.17 6.36 4.57
CA SER A 106 -12.53 5.60 3.37
C SER A 106 -12.69 6.49 2.15
N LEU A 107 -13.32 7.66 2.29
CA LEU A 107 -13.47 8.63 1.20
C LEU A 107 -12.12 9.22 0.77
N CYS A 108 -11.25 9.57 1.72
CA CYS A 108 -9.90 10.04 1.42
C CYS A 108 -9.10 8.97 0.68
N THR A 109 -9.16 7.73 1.14
CA THR A 109 -8.49 6.60 0.50
C THR A 109 -9.02 6.36 -0.92
N ALA A 110 -10.33 6.38 -1.11
CA ALA A 110 -10.94 6.24 -2.43
C ALA A 110 -10.49 7.34 -3.39
N THR A 111 -10.42 8.59 -2.91
CA THR A 111 -9.92 9.73 -3.71
C THR A 111 -8.48 9.51 -4.14
N VAL A 112 -7.61 9.07 -3.23
CA VAL A 112 -6.21 8.79 -3.56
C VAL A 112 -6.10 7.61 -4.54
N VAL A 113 -6.88 6.56 -4.37
CA VAL A 113 -6.91 5.42 -5.31
C VAL A 113 -7.30 5.89 -6.71
N LEU A 114 -8.30 6.78 -6.84
CA LEU A 114 -8.69 7.35 -8.13
C LEU A 114 -7.58 8.20 -8.75
N LEU A 115 -6.91 9.03 -7.96
CA LEU A 115 -5.79 9.85 -8.43
C LEU A 115 -4.60 9.00 -8.87
N VAL A 116 -4.24 8.00 -8.09
CA VAL A 116 -3.17 7.04 -8.41
C VAL A 116 -3.51 6.25 -9.66
N THR A 117 -4.77 5.82 -9.81
CA THR A 117 -5.24 5.13 -11.01
C THR A 117 -5.12 6.01 -12.26
N SER A 118 -5.52 7.27 -12.17
CA SER A 118 -5.39 8.24 -13.27
C SER A 118 -3.93 8.47 -13.65
N ALA A 119 -3.06 8.66 -12.67
CA ALA A 119 -1.63 8.84 -12.90
C ALA A 119 -1.00 7.59 -13.54
N SER A 120 -1.33 6.40 -13.06
CA SER A 120 -0.85 5.13 -13.61
C SER A 120 -1.35 4.92 -15.04
N ALA A 121 -2.59 5.29 -15.33
CA ALA A 121 -3.14 5.24 -16.69
C ALA A 121 -2.33 6.11 -17.66
N GLN A 122 -1.94 7.31 -17.25
CA GLN A 122 -1.09 8.18 -18.06
C GLN A 122 0.33 7.62 -18.23
N VAL A 123 0.95 7.18 -17.15
CA VAL A 123 2.33 6.64 -17.16
C VAL A 123 2.42 5.38 -18.02
N LEU A 124 1.46 4.48 -17.92
CA LEU A 124 1.42 3.22 -18.67
C LEU A 124 0.74 3.35 -20.03
N SER A 125 0.24 4.54 -20.38
CA SER A 125 -0.48 4.78 -21.65
C SER A 125 -1.65 3.82 -21.86
N MET A 126 -2.45 3.61 -20.81
CA MET A 126 -3.62 2.73 -20.83
C MET A 126 -4.88 3.48 -20.37
N GLY A 127 -6.05 2.91 -20.67
CA GLY A 127 -7.33 3.48 -20.24
C GLY A 127 -7.51 3.46 -18.72
N PHE A 128 -8.42 4.30 -18.21
CA PHE A 128 -8.72 4.35 -16.78
C PHE A 128 -9.26 3.01 -16.24
N GLY A 129 -10.19 2.37 -16.95
CA GLY A 129 -10.76 1.09 -16.55
C GLY A 129 -9.71 -0.02 -16.38
N PRO A 130 -8.87 -0.30 -17.39
CA PRO A 130 -7.75 -1.21 -17.27
C PRO A 130 -6.75 -0.84 -16.17
N SER A 131 -6.45 0.44 -15.98
CA SER A 131 -5.58 0.91 -14.91
C SER A 131 -6.18 0.63 -13.53
N LEU A 132 -7.47 0.84 -13.35
CA LEU A 132 -8.17 0.50 -12.10
C LEU A 132 -8.12 -1.01 -11.85
N GLY A 133 -8.34 -1.82 -12.86
CA GLY A 133 -8.21 -3.28 -12.78
C GLY A 133 -6.81 -3.69 -12.36
N LEU A 134 -5.79 -3.05 -12.89
CA LEU A 134 -4.40 -3.31 -12.53
C LEU A 134 -4.10 -2.93 -11.08
N GLN A 135 -4.66 -1.82 -10.57
CA GLN A 135 -4.56 -1.46 -9.15
C GLN A 135 -5.20 -2.52 -8.24
N LEU A 136 -6.34 -3.06 -8.62
CA LEU A 136 -6.97 -4.16 -7.90
C LEU A 136 -6.10 -5.42 -7.89
N VAL A 137 -5.42 -5.71 -9.00
CA VAL A 137 -4.46 -6.83 -9.09
C VAL A 137 -3.30 -6.61 -8.13
N PHE A 138 -2.73 -5.42 -8.05
CA PHE A 138 -1.62 -5.13 -7.14
C PHE A 138 -2.01 -5.36 -5.67
N TRP A 139 -3.18 -4.91 -5.25
CA TRP A 139 -3.67 -5.15 -3.89
C TRP A 139 -4.00 -6.61 -3.62
N ASN A 140 -4.52 -7.34 -4.62
CA ASN A 140 -4.70 -8.79 -4.50
C ASN A 140 -3.35 -9.52 -4.34
N ILE A 141 -2.30 -9.06 -5.02
CA ILE A 141 -0.95 -9.61 -4.84
C ILE A 141 -0.45 -9.39 -3.41
N VAL A 142 -0.67 -8.20 -2.83
CA VAL A 142 -0.34 -7.93 -1.42
C VAL A 142 -1.08 -8.90 -0.49
N PHE A 143 -2.36 -9.12 -0.73
CA PHE A 143 -3.16 -10.06 0.04
C PHE A 143 -2.67 -11.51 -0.10
N LEU A 144 -2.33 -11.94 -1.31
CA LEU A 144 -1.76 -13.26 -1.57
C LEU A 144 -0.40 -13.44 -0.89
N ALA A 145 0.44 -12.41 -0.90
CA ALA A 145 1.72 -12.41 -0.19
C ALA A 145 1.52 -12.56 1.32
N GLN A 146 0.50 -11.92 1.89
CA GLN A 146 0.11 -12.08 3.29
C GLN A 146 -0.26 -13.53 3.60
N LEU A 147 -1.11 -14.14 2.79
CA LEU A 147 -1.53 -15.53 2.96
C LEU A 147 -0.36 -16.50 2.81
N ALA A 148 0.45 -16.33 1.78
CA ALA A 148 1.62 -17.16 1.51
C ALA A 148 2.63 -17.10 2.66
N THR A 149 2.89 -15.91 3.19
CA THR A 149 3.80 -15.74 4.33
C THR A 149 3.26 -16.41 5.58
N ARG A 150 1.96 -16.26 5.84
CA ARG A 150 1.32 -16.90 6.99
C ARG A 150 1.46 -18.42 6.91
N PHE A 151 1.18 -19.00 5.75
CA PHE A 151 1.35 -20.43 5.50
C PHE A 151 2.80 -20.88 5.67
N LEU A 152 3.76 -20.13 5.13
CA LEU A 152 5.18 -20.42 5.22
C LEU A 152 5.69 -20.38 6.67
N MET A 153 5.26 -19.38 7.45
CA MET A 153 5.63 -19.25 8.85
C MET A 153 5.04 -20.35 9.72
N ASP A 154 3.80 -20.76 9.45
CA ASP A 154 3.18 -21.87 10.16
C ASP A 154 3.87 -23.20 9.84
N PHE A 155 4.22 -23.43 8.59
CA PHE A 155 5.01 -24.59 8.17
C PHE A 155 6.38 -24.64 8.87
N TRP A 156 7.07 -23.49 8.93
CA TRP A 156 8.39 -23.38 9.56
C TRP A 156 8.36 -23.68 11.07
N LYS A 157 7.27 -23.32 11.75
CA LYS A 157 7.11 -23.61 13.19
C LYS A 157 6.91 -25.10 13.49
N HIS A 158 6.49 -25.88 12.50
CA HIS A 158 6.22 -27.31 12.66
C HIS A 158 7.34 -28.23 12.14
N VAL A 159 8.38 -27.64 11.55
CA VAL A 159 9.60 -28.33 11.13
C VAL A 159 10.71 -28.12 12.14
#